data_26cb63a6494833dccd45b010b9cd7748
#
_entry.id   26cb63a6494833dccd45b010b9cd7748
#
_cell.length_a   1.000
_cell.length_b   1.000
_cell.length_c   1.000
_cell.angle_alpha   90.00
_cell.angle_beta   90.00
_cell.angle_gamma   90.00
#
_symmetry.space_group_name_H-M   'P 1'
#
loop_
_entity.id
_entity.type
_entity.pdbx_description
1 polymer ?
#
loop_
_entity_poly.entity_id
_entity_poly.type
_entity_poly.pdbx_seq_one_letter_code
_entity_poly.pdbx_strand_id
1 'polypeptide(L)'
;MKKLLETLYITTPESYLFERNGNICISLGGAEKAAVPITQVNSIVLFGKSTLSTALLSFCSKNDVTITFLSENGFFLGRLC
;
A
#
# COMPACT_ATOMS: atom_id res chain seq x y z
N MET A 1 -25.24 2.99 -6.30
CA MET A 1 -24.63 1.69 -6.05
C MET A 1 -23.51 1.81 -5.02
N LYS A 2 -23.53 0.95 -4.04
CA LYS A 2 -22.50 0.96 -3.00
C LYS A 2 -21.26 0.22 -3.50
N LYS A 3 -20.11 0.89 -3.41
CA LYS A 3 -18.85 0.32 -3.85
C LYS A 3 -18.11 -0.26 -2.65
N LEU A 4 -17.69 -1.52 -2.77
CA LEU A 4 -16.88 -2.17 -1.74
C LEU A 4 -15.42 -1.86 -1.98
N LEU A 5 -14.75 -1.30 -0.96
CA LEU A 5 -13.33 -1.02 -1.02
C LEU A 5 -12.57 -2.10 -0.25
N GLU A 6 -11.37 -2.40 -0.71
CA GLU A 6 -10.55 -3.47 -0.15
C GLU A 6 -9.39 -2.95 0.67
N THR A 7 -8.98 -3.77 1.63
CA THR A 7 -7.71 -3.58 2.33
C THR A 7 -6.65 -4.39 1.61
N LEU A 8 -5.53 -3.73 1.29
CA LEU A 8 -4.43 -4.36 0.61
C LEU A 8 -3.37 -4.74 1.65
N TYR A 9 -3.14 -6.03 1.83
CA TYR A 9 -2.16 -6.57 2.79
C TYR A 9 -0.87 -6.92 2.07
N ILE A 10 0.22 -6.27 2.45
CA ILE A 10 1.54 -6.51 1.85
C ILE A 10 2.35 -7.32 2.84
N THR A 11 2.38 -8.63 2.66
CA THR A 11 3.01 -9.57 3.59
C THR A 11 4.37 -10.09 3.12
N THR A 12 4.69 -9.94 1.84
CA THR A 12 5.98 -10.37 1.31
C THR A 12 7.06 -9.35 1.69
N PRO A 13 8.14 -9.79 2.38
CA PRO A 13 9.20 -8.87 2.79
C PRO A 13 9.88 -8.19 1.60
N GLU A 14 10.36 -6.97 1.84
CA GLU A 14 11.11 -6.20 0.86
C GLU A 14 10.32 -5.87 -0.39
N SER A 15 8.99 -5.80 -0.27
CA SER A 15 8.14 -5.28 -1.33
C SER A 15 8.33 -3.75 -1.43
N TYR A 16 8.25 -3.23 -2.64
CA TYR A 16 8.30 -1.79 -2.88
C TYR A 16 7.01 -1.36 -3.55
N LEU A 17 6.34 -0.38 -2.96
CA LEU A 17 5.08 0.15 -3.47
C LEU A 17 5.29 1.54 -4.06
N PHE A 18 4.69 1.78 -5.21
CA PHE A 18 4.77 3.08 -5.87
C PHE A 18 3.49 3.36 -6.64
N GLU A 19 3.34 4.59 -7.09
CA GLU A 19 2.16 5.02 -7.85
C GLU A 19 2.52 5.16 -9.32
N ARG A 20 1.64 4.69 -10.20
CA ARG A 20 1.76 4.92 -11.64
C ARG A 20 0.37 4.89 -12.26
N ASN A 21 0.02 5.96 -12.96
CA ASN A 21 -1.26 6.07 -13.70
C ASN A 21 -2.49 5.82 -12.82
N GLY A 22 -2.45 6.28 -11.58
CA GLY A 22 -3.59 6.12 -10.67
C GLY A 22 -3.66 4.74 -10.02
N ASN A 23 -2.62 3.93 -10.15
CA ASN A 23 -2.57 2.59 -9.58
C ASN A 23 -1.53 2.52 -8.47
N ILE A 24 -1.81 1.67 -7.48
CA ILE A 24 -0.82 1.25 -6.49
C ILE A 24 -0.08 0.08 -7.11
N CYS A 25 1.21 0.25 -7.38
CA CYS A 25 2.04 -0.77 -8.00
C CYS A 25 2.91 -1.43 -6.96
N ILE A 26 3.07 -2.74 -7.05
CA ILE A 26 3.86 -3.52 -6.10
C ILE A 26 4.97 -4.22 -6.86
N SER A 27 6.22 -4.01 -6.44
CA SER A 27 7.36 -4.69 -7.05
C SER A 27 8.14 -5.48 -6.01
N LEU A 28 8.80 -6.54 -6.50
CA LEU A 28 9.68 -7.40 -5.72
C LEU A 28 10.95 -7.60 -6.55
N GLY A 29 12.11 -7.31 -5.95
CA GLY A 29 13.38 -7.52 -6.63
C GLY A 29 13.50 -6.75 -7.94
N GLY A 30 12.91 -5.58 -8.02
CA GLY A 30 12.95 -4.75 -9.22
C GLY A 30 11.96 -5.12 -10.31
N ALA A 31 11.13 -6.15 -10.09
CA ALA A 31 10.11 -6.56 -11.06
C ALA A 31 8.71 -6.27 -10.53
N GLU A 32 7.92 -5.57 -11.32
CA GLU A 32 6.53 -5.27 -10.95
C GLU A 32 5.70 -6.56 -10.96
N LYS A 33 5.02 -6.84 -9.84
CA LYS A 33 4.22 -8.05 -9.67
C LYS A 33 2.73 -7.81 -9.72
N ALA A 34 2.27 -6.61 -9.37
CA ALA A 34 0.85 -6.32 -9.33
C ALA A 34 0.62 -4.82 -9.45
N ALA A 35 -0.56 -4.45 -9.91
CA ALA A 35 -1.02 -3.08 -9.93
C ALA A 35 -2.51 -3.07 -9.56
N VAL A 36 -2.89 -2.24 -8.60
CA VAL A 36 -4.26 -2.16 -8.11
C VAL A 36 -4.74 -0.73 -8.24
N PRO A 37 -5.88 -0.48 -8.90
CA PRO A 37 -6.40 0.89 -8.99
C PRO A 37 -6.69 1.47 -7.62
N ILE A 38 -6.30 2.73 -7.40
CA ILE A 38 -6.48 3.39 -6.11
C ILE A 38 -7.95 3.45 -5.71
N THR A 39 -8.84 3.48 -6.69
CA THR A 39 -10.27 3.56 -6.43
C THR A 39 -10.84 2.29 -5.80
N GLN A 40 -10.10 1.21 -5.82
CA GLN A 40 -10.53 -0.07 -5.22
C GLN A 40 -9.96 -0.30 -3.83
N VAL A 41 -9.15 0.63 -3.31
CA VAL A 41 -8.44 0.42 -2.04
C VAL A 41 -8.80 1.52 -1.07
N ASN A 42 -9.11 1.15 0.17
CA ASN A 42 -9.32 2.13 1.24
C ASN A 42 -8.23 2.08 2.30
N SER A 43 -7.43 1.02 2.31
CA SER A 43 -6.40 0.84 3.33
C SER A 43 -5.29 -0.05 2.81
N ILE A 44 -4.06 0.27 3.18
CA ILE A 44 -2.88 -0.56 2.89
C ILE A 44 -2.25 -0.93 4.22
N VAL A 45 -1.94 -2.21 4.42
CA VAL A 45 -1.27 -2.70 5.61
C VAL A 45 0.06 -3.30 5.18
N LEU A 46 1.17 -2.69 5.63
CA LEU A 46 2.52 -3.12 5.31
C LEU A 46 3.12 -3.89 6.48
N PHE A 47 3.61 -5.09 6.22
CA PHE A 47 4.27 -5.92 7.21
C PHE A 47 5.78 -5.94 6.98
N GLY A 48 6.54 -5.81 8.06
CA GLY A 48 7.99 -6.00 8.02
C GLY A 48 8.72 -4.91 7.27
N LYS A 49 9.65 -5.32 6.41
CA LYS A 49 10.60 -4.42 5.76
C LYS A 49 10.18 -3.94 4.38
N SER A 50 8.89 -3.79 4.17
CA SER A 50 8.41 -3.22 2.90
C SER A 50 8.51 -1.70 2.93
N THR A 51 8.69 -1.11 1.76
CA THR A 51 8.80 0.33 1.61
C THR A 51 7.82 0.86 0.58
N LEU A 52 7.61 2.16 0.61
CA LEU A 52 6.77 2.81 -0.40
C LEU A 52 7.35 4.18 -0.76
N SER A 53 7.04 4.63 -1.97
CA SER A 53 7.54 5.93 -2.43
C SER A 53 6.79 7.07 -1.74
N THR A 54 7.46 8.22 -1.60
CA THR A 54 6.82 9.41 -1.06
C THR A 54 5.69 9.90 -1.97
N ALA A 55 5.82 9.67 -3.27
CA ALA A 55 4.76 10.02 -4.22
C ALA A 55 3.49 9.20 -3.94
N LEU A 56 3.65 7.93 -3.58
CA LEU A 56 2.51 7.08 -3.21
C LEU A 56 1.89 7.54 -1.90
N LEU A 57 2.69 7.96 -0.93
CA LEU A 57 2.17 8.52 0.32
C LEU A 57 1.26 9.70 0.06
N SER A 58 1.72 10.63 -0.77
CA SER A 58 0.94 11.80 -1.13
C SER A 58 -0.33 11.42 -1.87
N PHE A 59 -0.24 10.46 -2.78
CA PHE A 59 -1.37 9.99 -3.57
C PHE A 59 -2.44 9.33 -2.68
N CYS A 60 -2.01 8.51 -1.73
CA CYS A 60 -2.91 7.87 -0.78
C CYS A 60 -3.60 8.90 0.11
N SER A 61 -2.87 9.90 0.57
CA SER A 61 -3.43 10.98 1.38
C SER A 61 -4.53 11.71 0.63
N LYS A 62 -4.32 11.99 -0.64
CA LYS A 62 -5.31 12.70 -1.48
C LYS A 62 -6.55 11.86 -1.78
N ASN A 63 -6.43 10.54 -1.68
CA ASN A 63 -7.51 9.62 -2.02
C ASN A 63 -8.11 8.93 -0.79
N ASP A 64 -7.80 9.43 0.40
CA ASP A 64 -8.32 8.91 1.67
C ASP A 64 -7.98 7.44 1.90
N VAL A 65 -6.80 7.03 1.47
CA VAL A 65 -6.30 5.68 1.71
C VAL A 65 -5.39 5.70 2.92
N THR A 66 -5.75 4.93 3.95
CA THR A 66 -4.98 4.82 5.19
C THR A 66 -3.85 3.82 5.00
N ILE A 67 -2.67 4.13 5.52
CA ILE A 67 -1.53 3.22 5.48
C ILE A 67 -1.15 2.87 6.90
N THR A 68 -1.11 1.56 7.20
CA THR A 68 -0.74 1.04 8.52
C THR A 68 0.56 0.25 8.39
N PHE A 69 1.49 0.50 9.29
CA PHE A 69 2.79 -0.17 9.32
C PHE A 69 2.81 -1.13 10.50
N LEU A 70 3.09 -2.40 10.22
CA LEU A 70 3.21 -3.44 11.25
C LEU A 70 4.59 -4.08 11.15
N SER A 71 5.10 -4.56 12.31
CA SER A 71 6.33 -5.32 12.31
C SER A 71 6.11 -6.68 11.65
N GLU A 72 7.20 -7.43 11.44
CA GLU A 72 7.11 -8.79 10.87
C GLU A 72 6.21 -9.69 11.70
N ASN A 73 6.13 -9.45 13.00
CA ASN A 73 5.31 -10.22 13.92
C ASN A 73 3.91 -9.64 14.13
N GLY A 74 3.54 -8.63 13.36
CA GLY A 74 2.21 -8.05 13.42
C GLY A 74 2.02 -6.96 14.48
N PHE A 75 3.10 -6.50 15.12
CA PHE A 75 2.99 -5.40 16.08
C PHE A 75 2.81 -4.08 15.34
N PHE A 76 1.90 -3.27 15.84
CA PHE A 76 1.60 -1.95 15.26
C PHE A 76 2.80 -1.02 15.41
N LEU A 77 3.25 -0.42 14.32
CA LEU A 77 4.35 0.53 14.31
C LEU A 77 3.88 1.97 14.06
N GLY A 78 2.84 2.14 13.26
CA GLY A 78 2.34 3.47 12.96
C GLY A 78 1.26 3.44 11.88
N ARG A 79 0.62 4.58 11.72
CA ARG A 79 -0.45 4.74 10.72
C ARG A 79 -0.41 6.12 10.13
N LEU A 80 -0.60 6.22 8.81
CA LEU A 80 -0.77 7.47 8.10
C LEU A 80 -2.18 7.55 7.54
N CYS A 81 -2.85 8.64 7.83
CA CYS A 81 -4.22 8.88 7.38
C CYS A 81 -4.30 10.02 6.39
#